data_e7e6b64ca0a709e0b8036ba3c938ab39
#
_entry.id   e7e6b64ca0a709e0b8036ba3c938ab39
#
_cell.length_a   1.000
_cell.length_b   1.000
_cell.length_c   1.000
_cell.angle_alpha   90.00
_cell.angle_beta   90.00
_cell.angle_gamma   90.00
#
_symmetry.space_group_name_H-M   'P 1'
#
loop_
_entity.id
_entity.type
_entity.pdbx_description
1 polymer ?
#
loop_
_entity_poly.entity_id
_entity_poly.type
_entity_poly.pdbx_seq_one_letter_code
_entity_poly.pdbx_strand_id
1 'polypeptide(L)'
;MCIRDRNGTYLEIGAGNAFYGNNTALLETKFGWNGVALDIDENFVAAHNNERKHNCLLKDALKVNYERLLMGLDMPEDIDYLQLDCDPPEVTYKILLNMPFETHRFAVITYEHDYYCDDTKSFRDKSRKYLESFGYKLVVDNISPNENKPYEDWWVHPDLVDESILEKMICVDGETKKAESYMLNSL
;
A
#
# COMPACT_ATOMS: atom_id res chain seq x y z
N MET A 1 13.76 -7.87 -5.90
CA MET A 1 12.64 -7.49 -5.00
C MET A 1 12.26 -8.70 -4.15
N CYS A 2 11.67 -8.50 -2.98
CA CYS A 2 11.21 -9.60 -2.14
C CYS A 2 9.93 -10.29 -2.63
N ILE A 3 9.32 -9.73 -3.67
CA ILE A 3 8.13 -10.24 -4.37
C ILE A 3 8.42 -10.42 -5.87
N ARG A 4 7.38 -10.55 -6.69
CA ARG A 4 7.53 -10.73 -8.14
C ARG A 4 8.23 -9.53 -8.80
N ASP A 5 9.19 -9.80 -9.66
CA ASP A 5 9.86 -8.75 -10.44
C ASP A 5 9.01 -8.23 -11.59
N ARG A 6 8.11 -9.07 -12.14
CA ARG A 6 7.22 -8.74 -13.26
C ARG A 6 5.88 -9.45 -13.13
N ASN A 7 4.86 -8.86 -13.75
CA ASN A 7 3.51 -9.42 -13.85
C ASN A 7 2.86 -9.74 -12.48
N GLY A 8 3.17 -8.93 -11.48
CA GLY A 8 2.53 -8.99 -10.17
C GLY A 8 1.13 -8.38 -10.21
N THR A 9 0.46 -8.46 -9.08
CA THR A 9 -0.89 -7.91 -8.87
C THR A 9 -0.90 -6.84 -7.80
N TYR A 10 -1.77 -5.83 -7.94
CA TYR A 10 -1.89 -4.77 -6.94
C TYR A 10 -3.33 -4.30 -6.70
N LEU A 11 -3.56 -3.81 -5.50
CA LEU A 11 -4.71 -3.00 -5.11
C LEU A 11 -4.20 -1.67 -4.55
N GLU A 12 -4.66 -0.55 -5.12
CA GLU A 12 -4.27 0.80 -4.72
C GLU A 12 -5.48 1.59 -4.25
N ILE A 13 -5.44 2.09 -3.03
CA ILE A 13 -6.54 2.84 -2.42
C ILE A 13 -6.06 4.25 -2.11
N GLY A 14 -6.70 5.27 -2.74
CA GLY A 14 -6.23 6.64 -2.78
C GLY A 14 -5.19 6.82 -3.87
N ALA A 15 -5.59 6.61 -5.14
CA ALA A 15 -4.66 6.59 -6.27
C ALA A 15 -4.06 7.97 -6.60
N GLY A 16 -4.79 9.06 -6.30
CA GLY A 16 -4.33 10.40 -6.59
C GLY A 16 -3.95 10.61 -8.06
N ASN A 17 -2.82 11.26 -8.29
CA ASN A 17 -2.33 11.52 -9.65
C ASN A 17 -1.89 10.22 -10.34
N ALA A 18 -2.15 10.08 -11.64
CA ALA A 18 -1.86 8.88 -12.42
C ALA A 18 -0.38 8.45 -12.42
N PHE A 19 0.56 9.39 -12.25
CA PHE A 19 2.01 9.13 -12.29
C PHE A 19 2.80 9.80 -11.18
N TYR A 20 2.49 11.05 -10.86
CA TYR A 20 3.26 11.80 -9.86
C TYR A 20 2.85 11.40 -8.45
N GLY A 21 3.82 10.93 -7.65
CA GLY A 21 3.56 10.44 -6.30
C GLY A 21 2.72 9.16 -6.25
N ASN A 22 2.58 8.44 -7.38
CA ASN A 22 1.78 7.23 -7.48
C ASN A 22 2.65 5.98 -7.33
N ASN A 23 2.30 5.11 -6.42
CA ASN A 23 3.10 3.95 -6.03
C ASN A 23 3.02 2.79 -7.04
N THR A 24 1.96 2.70 -7.83
CA THR A 24 1.72 1.59 -8.77
C THR A 24 2.06 1.91 -10.22
N ALA A 25 2.24 3.19 -10.56
CA ALA A 25 2.53 3.63 -11.92
C ALA A 25 3.76 2.96 -12.54
N LEU A 26 4.84 2.86 -11.78
CA LEU A 26 6.07 2.19 -12.21
C LEU A 26 5.86 0.68 -12.36
N LEU A 27 5.17 0.05 -11.41
CA LEU A 27 4.86 -1.37 -11.40
C LEU A 27 4.08 -1.76 -12.66
N GLU A 28 3.05 -0.99 -12.99
CA GLU A 28 2.26 -1.20 -14.20
C GLU A 28 3.06 -0.95 -15.48
N THR A 29 3.67 0.25 -15.63
CA THR A 29 4.21 0.70 -16.90
C THR A 29 5.55 0.04 -17.27
N LYS A 30 6.38 -0.31 -16.30
CA LYS A 30 7.71 -0.89 -16.53
C LYS A 30 7.79 -2.38 -16.24
N PHE A 31 7.01 -2.87 -15.28
CA PHE A 31 7.10 -4.24 -14.83
C PHE A 31 5.89 -5.10 -15.23
N GLY A 32 4.87 -4.48 -15.89
CA GLY A 32 3.72 -5.19 -16.45
C GLY A 32 2.77 -5.75 -15.38
N TRP A 33 2.71 -5.11 -14.23
CA TRP A 33 1.80 -5.51 -13.17
C TRP A 33 0.35 -5.24 -13.54
N ASN A 34 -0.57 -6.06 -13.05
CA ASN A 34 -2.00 -5.91 -13.22
C ASN A 34 -2.64 -5.51 -11.89
N GLY A 35 -3.66 -4.67 -11.94
CA GLY A 35 -4.31 -4.30 -10.71
C GLY A 35 -5.50 -3.38 -10.90
N VAL A 36 -5.97 -2.87 -9.80
CA VAL A 36 -7.05 -1.90 -9.73
C VAL A 36 -6.70 -0.82 -8.73
N ALA A 37 -7.05 0.41 -9.08
CA ALA A 37 -6.95 1.55 -8.20
C ALA A 37 -8.33 2.07 -7.82
N LEU A 38 -8.46 2.73 -6.69
CA LEU A 38 -9.67 3.42 -6.26
C LEU A 38 -9.33 4.85 -5.86
N ASP A 39 -10.20 5.77 -6.24
CA ASP A 39 -10.15 7.14 -5.77
C ASP A 39 -11.56 7.72 -5.68
N ILE A 40 -11.75 8.75 -4.85
CA ILE A 40 -13.00 9.47 -4.69
C ILE A 40 -13.07 10.72 -5.56
N ASP A 41 -11.93 11.22 -6.05
CA ASP A 41 -11.85 12.40 -6.91
C ASP A 41 -12.04 12.01 -8.39
N GLU A 42 -13.11 12.52 -8.99
CA GLU A 42 -13.46 12.26 -10.38
C GLU A 42 -12.35 12.68 -11.36
N ASN A 43 -11.61 13.75 -11.08
CA ASN A 43 -10.56 14.25 -11.96
C ASN A 43 -9.35 13.31 -11.95
N PHE A 44 -8.95 12.81 -10.77
CA PHE A 44 -7.88 11.82 -10.66
C PHE A 44 -8.27 10.51 -11.35
N VAL A 45 -9.49 10.03 -11.12
CA VAL A 45 -10.00 8.82 -11.78
C VAL A 45 -10.03 8.99 -13.31
N ALA A 46 -10.51 10.12 -13.81
CA ALA A 46 -10.53 10.38 -15.25
C ALA A 46 -9.13 10.46 -15.86
N ALA A 47 -8.19 11.14 -15.21
CA ALA A 47 -6.80 11.22 -15.65
C ALA A 47 -6.16 9.83 -15.66
N HIS A 48 -6.32 9.07 -14.58
CA HIS A 48 -5.80 7.70 -14.47
C HIS A 48 -6.32 6.82 -15.61
N ASN A 49 -7.63 6.79 -15.85
CA ASN A 49 -8.24 5.94 -16.87
C ASN A 49 -7.89 6.36 -18.32
N ASN A 50 -7.51 7.62 -18.54
CA ASN A 50 -7.03 8.10 -19.84
C ASN A 50 -5.54 7.77 -20.09
N GLU A 51 -4.74 7.64 -19.04
CA GLU A 51 -3.28 7.60 -19.14
C GLU A 51 -2.68 6.24 -18.76
N ARG A 52 -3.43 5.43 -18.00
CA ARG A 52 -3.02 4.11 -17.49
C ARG A 52 -3.81 2.99 -18.15
N LYS A 53 -3.22 1.81 -18.16
CA LYS A 53 -3.84 0.61 -18.76
C LYS A 53 -4.91 0.00 -17.87
N HIS A 54 -4.66 -0.01 -16.55
CA HIS A 54 -5.59 -0.60 -15.58
C HIS A 54 -6.49 0.48 -14.99
N ASN A 55 -7.71 0.07 -14.64
CA ASN A 55 -8.75 1.01 -14.23
C ASN A 55 -8.54 1.55 -12.81
N CYS A 56 -8.78 2.84 -12.66
CA CYS A 56 -9.12 3.46 -11.40
C CYS A 56 -10.65 3.56 -11.29
N LEU A 57 -11.21 3.09 -10.19
CA LEU A 57 -12.64 3.10 -9.94
C LEU A 57 -13.01 4.33 -9.12
N LEU A 58 -14.01 5.10 -9.59
CA LEU A 58 -14.59 6.20 -8.82
C LEU A 58 -15.44 5.60 -7.68
N LYS A 59 -14.86 5.47 -6.51
CA LYS A 59 -15.49 4.84 -5.34
C LYS A 59 -15.08 5.52 -4.05
N ASP A 60 -16.04 5.68 -3.15
CA ASP A 60 -15.76 5.93 -1.74
C ASP A 60 -15.22 4.64 -1.11
N ALA A 61 -13.94 4.62 -0.81
CA ALA A 61 -13.22 3.45 -0.30
C ALA A 61 -13.81 2.90 1.02
N LEU A 62 -14.47 3.74 1.83
CA LEU A 62 -15.17 3.30 3.06
C LEU A 62 -16.42 2.48 2.78
N LYS A 63 -16.99 2.57 1.57
CA LYS A 63 -18.24 1.89 1.19
C LYS A 63 -18.03 0.66 0.31
N VAL A 64 -16.78 0.33 0.02
CA VAL A 64 -16.43 -0.81 -0.84
C VAL A 64 -16.51 -2.11 -0.04
N ASN A 65 -17.16 -3.11 -0.59
CA ASN A 65 -16.98 -4.49 -0.17
C ASN A 65 -15.80 -5.08 -0.93
N TYR A 66 -14.61 -5.08 -0.31
CA TYR A 66 -13.36 -5.48 -0.95
C TYR A 66 -13.34 -6.95 -1.36
N GLU A 67 -13.92 -7.85 -0.57
CA GLU A 67 -14.02 -9.26 -0.94
C GLU A 67 -14.78 -9.44 -2.26
N ARG A 68 -15.95 -8.80 -2.40
CA ARG A 68 -16.73 -8.85 -3.64
C ARG A 68 -16.03 -8.14 -4.80
N LEU A 69 -15.31 -7.06 -4.52
CA LEU A 69 -14.55 -6.34 -5.54
C LEU A 69 -13.46 -7.25 -6.11
N LEU A 70 -12.64 -7.84 -5.25
CA LEU A 70 -11.52 -8.69 -5.66
C LEU A 70 -12.02 -9.96 -6.38
N MET A 71 -13.05 -10.60 -5.89
CA MET A 71 -13.70 -11.73 -6.58
C MET A 71 -14.27 -11.33 -7.95
N GLY A 72 -14.91 -10.16 -8.04
CA GLY A 72 -15.50 -9.67 -9.30
C GLY A 72 -14.47 -9.29 -10.36
N LEU A 73 -13.23 -9.03 -9.94
CA LEU A 73 -12.09 -8.72 -10.81
C LEU A 73 -11.19 -9.95 -11.06
N ASP A 74 -11.59 -11.12 -10.57
CA ASP A 74 -10.80 -12.36 -10.65
C ASP A 74 -9.36 -12.21 -10.13
N MET A 75 -9.23 -11.42 -9.05
CA MET A 75 -7.95 -11.24 -8.37
C MET A 75 -7.59 -12.49 -7.57
N PRO A 76 -6.28 -12.86 -7.52
CA PRO A 76 -5.85 -14.02 -6.75
C PRO A 76 -6.05 -13.81 -5.24
N GLU A 77 -6.12 -14.89 -4.46
CA GLU A 77 -6.14 -14.83 -2.99
C GLU A 77 -4.85 -14.20 -2.43
N ASP A 78 -3.71 -14.45 -3.09
CA ASP A 78 -2.42 -13.86 -2.77
C ASP A 78 -2.11 -12.74 -3.76
N ILE A 79 -2.26 -11.49 -3.33
CA ILE A 79 -2.01 -10.27 -4.09
C ILE A 79 -0.61 -9.76 -3.73
N ASP A 80 0.16 -9.35 -4.73
CA ASP A 80 1.55 -8.96 -4.48
C ASP A 80 1.69 -7.63 -3.74
N TYR A 81 0.80 -6.66 -3.98
CA TYR A 81 0.94 -5.34 -3.37
C TYR A 81 -0.40 -4.68 -3.01
N LEU A 82 -0.47 -4.13 -1.81
CA LEU A 82 -1.55 -3.25 -1.34
C LEU A 82 -0.97 -1.89 -0.96
N GLN A 83 -1.52 -0.82 -1.53
CA GLN A 83 -1.25 0.54 -1.09
C GLN A 83 -2.50 1.13 -0.44
N LEU A 84 -2.34 1.69 0.76
CA LEU A 84 -3.38 2.36 1.52
C LEU A 84 -2.92 3.77 1.88
N ASP A 85 -3.52 4.76 1.23
CA ASP A 85 -3.19 6.16 1.36
C ASP A 85 -4.43 7.02 1.09
N CYS A 86 -5.16 7.37 2.14
CA CYS A 86 -6.36 8.19 2.07
C CYS A 86 -6.38 9.24 3.18
N ASP A 87 -6.62 10.47 2.82
CA ASP A 87 -6.81 11.55 3.77
C ASP A 87 -8.26 11.65 4.27
N PRO A 88 -8.43 11.96 5.57
CA PRO A 88 -7.44 11.97 6.64
C PRO A 88 -7.08 10.55 7.13
N PRO A 89 -6.00 10.35 7.90
CA PRO A 89 -5.51 9.03 8.37
C PRO A 89 -6.54 8.16 9.10
N GLU A 90 -7.57 8.75 9.68
CA GLU A 90 -8.72 8.00 10.22
C GLU A 90 -9.45 7.23 9.13
N VAL A 91 -9.53 7.77 7.92
CA VAL A 91 -10.15 7.12 6.75
C VAL A 91 -9.31 5.92 6.34
N THR A 92 -7.99 6.09 6.18
CA THR A 92 -7.05 5.00 5.87
C THR A 92 -7.17 3.87 6.89
N TYR A 93 -7.24 4.21 8.18
CA TYR A 93 -7.42 3.19 9.23
C TYR A 93 -8.76 2.45 9.14
N LYS A 94 -9.86 3.14 8.88
CA LYS A 94 -11.17 2.50 8.68
C LYS A 94 -11.18 1.59 7.46
N ILE A 95 -10.50 1.98 6.38
CA ILE A 95 -10.34 1.16 5.19
C ILE A 95 -9.52 -0.09 5.51
N LEU A 96 -8.42 0.05 6.25
CA LEU A 96 -7.62 -1.09 6.71
C LEU A 96 -8.47 -2.13 7.46
N LEU A 97 -9.38 -1.70 8.34
CA LEU A 97 -10.28 -2.59 9.08
C LEU A 97 -11.30 -3.31 8.18
N ASN A 98 -11.57 -2.79 6.98
CA ASN A 98 -12.48 -3.38 6.00
C ASN A 98 -11.76 -4.28 4.98
N MET A 99 -10.41 -4.38 5.03
CA MET A 99 -9.67 -5.26 4.13
C MET A 99 -9.99 -6.72 4.42
N PRO A 100 -10.13 -7.56 3.39
CA PRO A 100 -10.57 -8.94 3.51
C PRO A 100 -9.41 -9.88 3.85
N PHE A 101 -8.67 -9.60 4.94
CA PHE A 101 -7.49 -10.37 5.36
C PHE A 101 -7.78 -11.83 5.74
N GLU A 102 -9.05 -12.19 5.98
CA GLU A 102 -9.47 -13.57 6.23
C GLU A 102 -9.49 -14.43 4.94
N THR A 103 -9.66 -13.79 3.78
CA THR A 103 -9.79 -14.47 2.48
C THR A 103 -8.70 -14.13 1.48
N HIS A 104 -8.01 -13.02 1.68
CA HIS A 104 -6.94 -12.55 0.81
C HIS A 104 -5.72 -12.14 1.63
N ARG A 105 -4.53 -12.41 1.08
CA ARG A 105 -3.26 -11.96 1.66
C ARG A 105 -2.55 -11.02 0.68
N PHE A 106 -1.80 -10.08 1.22
CA PHE A 106 -1.01 -9.13 0.43
C PHE A 106 0.47 -9.35 0.77
N ALA A 107 1.31 -9.60 -0.25
CA ALA A 107 2.71 -9.88 0.00
C ALA A 107 3.44 -8.66 0.60
N VAL A 108 3.14 -7.47 0.08
CA VAL A 108 3.66 -6.19 0.58
C VAL A 108 2.51 -5.23 0.80
N ILE A 109 2.54 -4.48 1.90
CA ILE A 109 1.60 -3.38 2.18
C ILE A 109 2.41 -2.13 2.49
N THR A 110 2.09 -1.02 1.81
CA THR A 110 2.46 0.33 2.24
C THR A 110 1.25 0.98 2.89
N TYR A 111 1.42 1.46 4.11
CA TYR A 111 0.32 1.98 4.91
C TYR A 111 0.66 3.39 5.41
N GLU A 112 -0.07 4.38 4.91
CA GLU A 112 0.04 5.75 5.36
C GLU A 112 -0.73 5.98 6.67
N HIS A 113 -0.06 6.59 7.65
CA HIS A 113 -0.60 6.83 8.97
C HIS A 113 -0.44 8.28 9.45
N ASP A 114 0.30 9.11 8.72
CA ASP A 114 0.53 10.53 9.01
C ASP A 114 0.88 10.83 10.48
N TYR A 115 1.77 10.03 11.06
CA TYR A 115 2.11 10.14 12.49
C TYR A 115 2.66 11.52 12.89
N TYR A 116 3.12 12.32 11.94
CA TYR A 116 3.55 13.69 12.16
C TYR A 116 2.40 14.64 12.52
N CYS A 117 1.16 14.28 12.28
CA CYS A 117 -0.02 15.01 12.67
C CYS A 117 -0.43 14.64 14.11
N ASP A 118 -0.53 15.58 15.02
CA ASP A 118 -0.75 15.31 16.46
C ASP A 118 -2.05 14.54 16.73
N ASP A 119 -3.10 14.81 15.97
CA ASP A 119 -4.41 14.17 16.14
C ASP A 119 -4.46 12.73 15.60
N THR A 120 -3.44 12.29 14.88
CA THR A 120 -3.43 11.02 14.14
C THR A 120 -2.51 9.95 14.69
N LYS A 121 -1.66 10.28 15.67
CA LYS A 121 -0.65 9.36 16.24
C LYS A 121 -1.19 8.00 16.68
N SER A 122 -2.43 7.98 17.18
CA SER A 122 -3.05 6.72 17.63
C SER A 122 -3.36 5.74 16.49
N PHE A 123 -3.49 6.22 15.23
CA PHE A 123 -3.83 5.36 14.10
C PHE A 123 -2.64 4.49 13.68
N ARG A 124 -1.41 5.02 13.71
CA ARG A 124 -0.21 4.20 13.49
C ARG A 124 -0.12 3.02 14.45
N ASP A 125 -0.25 3.29 15.74
CA ASP A 125 -0.10 2.24 16.75
C ASP A 125 -1.25 1.21 16.72
N LYS A 126 -2.45 1.65 16.30
CA LYS A 126 -3.59 0.77 16.09
C LYS A 126 -3.42 -0.08 14.83
N SER A 127 -2.98 0.52 13.72
CA SER A 127 -2.75 -0.21 12.46
C SER A 127 -1.65 -1.26 12.62
N ARG A 128 -0.58 -0.94 13.36
CA ARG A 128 0.48 -1.90 13.67
C ARG A 128 -0.07 -3.14 14.38
N LYS A 129 -0.81 -2.95 15.48
CA LYS A 129 -1.44 -4.06 16.20
C LYS A 129 -2.41 -4.86 15.35
N TYR A 130 -3.14 -4.19 14.48
CA TYR A 130 -4.12 -4.84 13.61
C TYR A 130 -3.42 -5.71 12.56
N LEU A 131 -2.43 -5.19 11.83
CA LEU A 131 -1.67 -5.95 10.85
C LEU A 131 -0.89 -7.12 11.48
N GLU A 132 -0.26 -6.91 12.63
CA GLU A 132 0.39 -7.98 13.39
C GLU A 132 -0.57 -9.12 13.75
N SER A 133 -1.85 -8.82 14.06
CA SER A 133 -2.86 -9.84 14.37
C SER A 133 -3.21 -10.75 13.20
N PHE A 134 -2.94 -10.32 11.97
CA PHE A 134 -3.06 -11.11 10.74
C PHE A 134 -1.72 -11.72 10.27
N GLY A 135 -0.69 -11.69 11.11
CA GLY A 135 0.59 -12.31 10.82
C GLY A 135 1.55 -11.47 9.96
N TYR A 136 1.19 -10.22 9.65
CA TYR A 136 2.09 -9.31 8.93
C TYR A 136 3.26 -8.90 9.80
N LYS A 137 4.41 -8.68 9.16
CA LYS A 137 5.66 -8.24 9.78
C LYS A 137 5.99 -6.83 9.32
N LEU A 138 6.21 -5.92 10.26
CA LEU A 138 6.73 -4.58 9.98
C LEU A 138 8.19 -4.71 9.52
N VAL A 139 8.50 -4.15 8.35
CA VAL A 139 9.84 -4.22 7.74
C VAL A 139 10.56 -2.90 7.84
N VAL A 140 9.89 -1.81 7.51
CA VAL A 140 10.44 -0.46 7.62
C VAL A 140 9.38 0.41 8.27
N ASP A 141 9.74 1.04 9.36
CA ASP A 141 8.87 1.95 10.08
C ASP A 141 9.19 3.41 9.77
N ASN A 142 8.18 4.27 9.92
CA ASN A 142 8.33 5.73 9.89
C ASN A 142 8.99 6.28 8.63
N ILE A 143 8.61 5.78 7.48
CA ILE A 143 9.04 6.34 6.18
C ILE A 143 8.57 7.78 6.03
N SER A 144 9.40 8.62 5.42
CA SER A 144 9.10 10.02 5.19
C SER A 144 9.57 10.46 3.79
N PRO A 145 8.76 11.21 3.05
CA PRO A 145 9.19 11.88 1.84
C PRO A 145 10.09 13.08 2.15
N ASN A 146 9.90 13.67 3.34
CA ASN A 146 10.64 14.81 3.83
C ASN A 146 11.19 14.51 5.23
N GLU A 147 12.42 14.91 5.51
CA GLU A 147 13.02 14.74 6.83
C GLU A 147 12.07 15.17 7.96
N ASN A 148 11.90 14.32 8.97
CA ASN A 148 11.13 14.56 10.20
C ASN A 148 9.59 14.50 10.13
N LYS A 149 9.02 13.89 9.09
CA LYS A 149 7.58 13.68 9.01
C LYS A 149 7.28 12.20 8.75
N PRO A 150 7.32 11.33 9.77
CA PRO A 150 6.97 9.93 9.59
C PRO A 150 5.51 9.81 9.16
N TYR A 151 5.27 9.26 7.98
CA TYR A 151 3.93 9.18 7.42
C TYR A 151 3.50 7.77 7.03
N GLU A 152 4.45 6.87 6.72
CA GLU A 152 4.15 5.55 6.17
C GLU A 152 4.97 4.45 6.86
N ASP A 153 4.38 3.26 6.96
CA ASP A 153 5.01 2.02 7.39
C ASP A 153 4.95 0.98 6.25
N TRP A 154 6.01 0.16 6.11
CA TRP A 154 6.07 -0.93 5.13
C TRP A 154 6.00 -2.29 5.79
N TRP A 155 5.08 -3.11 5.30
CA TRP A 155 4.74 -4.40 5.85
C TRP A 155 4.87 -5.51 4.83
N VAL A 156 5.11 -6.73 5.29
CA VAL A 156 5.08 -7.93 4.46
C VAL A 156 4.31 -9.06 5.14
N HIS A 157 3.74 -9.94 4.31
CA HIS A 157 3.30 -11.25 4.76
C HIS A 157 4.47 -12.22 4.60
N PRO A 158 5.02 -12.81 5.70
CA PRO A 158 6.27 -13.59 5.65
C PRO A 158 6.20 -14.80 4.74
N ASP A 159 5.02 -15.44 4.60
CA ASP A 159 4.85 -16.61 3.74
C ASP A 159 4.88 -16.27 2.23
N LEU A 160 4.79 -15.01 1.84
CA LEU A 160 4.66 -14.57 0.45
C LEU A 160 5.91 -13.86 -0.08
N VAL A 161 6.93 -13.69 0.74
CA VAL A 161 8.15 -12.95 0.40
C VAL A 161 9.40 -13.81 0.58
N ASP A 162 10.48 -13.44 -0.10
CA ASP A 162 11.78 -14.09 0.06
C ASP A 162 12.44 -13.65 1.38
N GLU A 163 12.55 -14.55 2.32
CA GLU A 163 13.11 -14.31 3.65
C GLU A 163 14.55 -13.79 3.58
N SER A 164 15.36 -14.29 2.66
CA SER A 164 16.77 -13.88 2.50
C SER A 164 16.93 -12.43 2.05
N ILE A 165 15.94 -11.90 1.35
CA ILE A 165 15.87 -10.49 0.95
C ILE A 165 15.30 -9.66 2.10
N LEU A 166 14.27 -10.18 2.76
CA LEU A 166 13.60 -9.52 3.88
C LEU A 166 14.57 -9.18 5.00
N GLU A 167 15.43 -10.12 5.41
CA GLU A 167 16.43 -9.92 6.47
C GLU A 167 17.35 -8.71 6.21
N LYS A 168 17.63 -8.41 4.95
CA LYS A 168 18.47 -7.27 4.54
C LYS A 168 17.73 -5.93 4.55
N MET A 169 16.41 -5.96 4.54
CA MET A 169 15.57 -4.76 4.44
C MET A 169 14.99 -4.31 5.77
N ILE A 170 14.96 -5.19 6.78
CA ILE A 170 14.34 -4.84 8.07
C ILE A 170 15.09 -3.70 8.73
N CYS A 171 14.36 -2.61 8.98
CA CYS A 171 14.82 -1.44 9.69
C CYS A 171 13.69 -0.85 10.52
N VAL A 172 13.50 -1.39 11.73
CA VAL A 172 12.44 -0.99 12.68
C VAL A 172 13.12 -0.54 13.96
N ASP A 173 13.44 0.73 14.06
CA ASP A 173 14.19 1.34 15.16
C ASP A 173 13.49 2.55 15.77
N GLY A 174 12.33 2.93 15.24
CA GLY A 174 11.56 4.10 15.67
C GLY A 174 12.00 5.43 15.05
N GLU A 175 13.13 5.45 14.34
CA GLU A 175 13.64 6.66 13.70
C GLU A 175 12.91 6.94 12.36
N THR A 176 12.87 8.21 11.97
CA THR A 176 12.31 8.60 10.68
C THR A 176 13.28 8.29 9.55
N LYS A 177 12.81 7.63 8.49
CA LYS A 177 13.62 7.15 7.37
C LYS A 177 13.21 7.81 6.06
N LYS A 178 14.20 8.19 5.24
CA LYS A 178 13.93 8.69 3.90
C LYS A 178 13.57 7.55 2.98
N ALA A 179 12.43 7.66 2.29
CA ALA A 179 12.01 6.67 1.29
C ALA A 179 13.11 6.39 0.25
N GLU A 180 13.79 7.43 -0.23
CA GLU A 180 14.87 7.34 -1.22
C GLU A 180 16.02 6.40 -0.79
N SER A 181 16.30 6.28 0.51
CA SER A 181 17.35 5.41 1.03
C SER A 181 17.10 3.93 0.75
N TYR A 182 15.83 3.55 0.55
CA TYR A 182 15.40 2.18 0.28
C TYR A 182 15.12 1.93 -1.20
N MET A 183 14.86 2.97 -1.99
CA MET A 183 14.55 2.85 -3.41
C MET A 183 15.79 2.72 -4.30
N LEU A 184 16.90 3.34 -3.93
CA LEU A 184 18.08 3.50 -4.79
C LEU A 184 19.21 2.50 -4.52
N ASN A 185 19.21 1.80 -3.39
CA ASN A 185 20.28 0.86 -3.02
C ASN A 185 20.03 -0.59 -3.42
N SER A 186 18.96 -0.88 -4.14
CA SER A 186 18.57 -2.23 -4.59
C SER A 186 18.64 -2.44 -6.10
N LEU A 187 19.18 -1.49 -6.83
CA LEU A 187 19.54 -1.57 -8.26
C LEU A 187 21.05 -1.63 -8.38
#